data_fa329d60cdc2d5190d8d1dcc456b54ac
#
_entry.id   fa329d60cdc2d5190d8d1dcc456b54ac
#
_cell.length_a   1.000
_cell.length_b   1.000
_cell.length_c   1.000
_cell.angle_alpha   90.00
_cell.angle_beta   90.00
_cell.angle_gamma   90.00
#
_symmetry.space_group_name_H-M   'P 1'
#
loop_
_entity.id
_entity.type
_entity.pdbx_description
1 polymer ?
#
loop_
_entity_poly.entity_id
_entity_poly.type
_entity_poly.pdbx_seq_one_letter_code
_entity_poly.pdbx_strand_id
1 'polypeptide(L)'
;MFEKDAKEAGHPEWNSPPNDIGNSYKEYPEGPTFWKSGYKSEYSKFFLNWYSEKLIEHGRNVLEIAREAFPTTRLSAKISGIHWQYLNNTRCAEATAGLYNTNGHEGYSEIAKMLKENDTDFCFTCLEMKGHDKESASDSESLVYEVFQSALKYGLNFEGENAIKRYDWDAYKQVLNWASKGLNEFTFLRMTGKLMDDHRTWKDFVKFTKMMHEGGYEEEDDDEEEEEEENYNELIILY
;
A
#
# COMPACT_ATOMS: atom_id res chain seq x y z
N MET A 1 18.40 18.43 14.85
CA MET A 1 18.65 17.10 14.26
C MET A 1 19.18 17.25 12.84
N PHE A 2 18.42 17.77 11.87
CA PHE A 2 18.85 17.94 10.47
C PHE A 2 20.19 18.67 10.31
N GLU A 3 20.36 19.86 10.91
CA GLU A 3 21.60 20.62 10.85
C GLU A 3 22.82 19.83 11.34
N LYS A 4 22.66 19.07 12.44
CA LYS A 4 23.72 18.24 12.98
C LYS A 4 24.11 17.14 11.98
N ASP A 5 23.12 16.41 11.45
CA ASP A 5 23.34 15.30 10.53
C ASP A 5 23.91 15.81 9.18
N ALA A 6 23.47 16.97 8.70
CA ALA A 6 24.02 17.62 7.51
C ALA A 6 25.50 18.03 7.71
N LYS A 7 25.83 18.58 8.86
CA LYS A 7 27.21 18.94 9.20
C LYS A 7 28.13 17.71 9.29
N GLU A 8 27.64 16.63 9.88
CA GLU A 8 28.36 15.35 9.95
C GLU A 8 28.57 14.72 8.57
N ALA A 9 27.63 14.95 7.64
CA ALA A 9 27.74 14.56 6.23
C ALA A 9 28.64 15.49 5.40
N GLY A 10 29.24 16.51 5.97
CA GLY A 10 30.16 17.44 5.30
C GLY A 10 29.50 18.68 4.70
N HIS A 11 28.26 18.97 5.05
CA HIS A 11 27.48 20.10 4.55
C HIS A 11 27.05 21.06 5.66
N PRO A 12 27.99 21.77 6.29
CA PRO A 12 27.67 22.71 7.38
C PRO A 12 26.82 23.91 6.94
N GLU A 13 26.73 24.17 5.63
CA GLU A 13 25.87 25.18 5.03
C GLU A 13 24.38 24.83 5.02
N TRP A 14 24.02 23.55 5.18
CA TRP A 14 22.64 23.08 5.21
C TRP A 14 22.11 23.09 6.65
N ASN A 15 21.63 24.24 7.06
CA ASN A 15 21.28 24.51 8.46
C ASN A 15 19.79 24.28 8.81
N SER A 16 18.93 24.04 7.81
CA SER A 16 17.50 23.76 8.00
C SER A 16 16.96 22.88 6.89
N PRO A 17 15.87 22.12 7.12
CA PRO A 17 15.13 21.47 6.04
C PRO A 17 14.55 22.49 5.05
N PRO A 18 14.21 22.08 3.81
CA PRO A 18 13.51 22.95 2.87
C PRO A 18 12.18 23.44 3.45
N ASN A 19 11.87 24.72 3.24
CA ASN A 19 10.64 25.35 3.72
C ASN A 19 9.54 25.47 2.65
N ASP A 20 9.84 25.11 1.40
CA ASP A 20 8.94 25.16 0.25
C ASP A 20 8.76 23.77 -0.37
N ILE A 21 8.43 22.78 0.46
CA ILE A 21 8.19 21.38 0.03
C ILE A 21 6.69 21.08 -0.12
N GLY A 22 5.82 22.00 0.26
CA GLY A 22 4.38 21.84 0.29
C GLY A 22 3.84 21.57 1.69
N ASN A 23 2.56 21.83 1.88
CA ASN A 23 1.86 21.73 3.16
C ASN A 23 0.87 20.56 3.22
N SER A 24 0.63 19.89 2.09
CA SER A 24 -0.38 18.85 1.98
C SER A 24 0.02 17.79 0.96
N TYR A 25 -0.26 16.55 1.29
CA TYR A 25 -0.11 15.42 0.37
C TYR A 25 -1.04 15.52 -0.87
N LYS A 26 -1.99 16.45 -0.87
CA LYS A 26 -2.89 16.73 -2.00
C LYS A 26 -2.37 17.83 -2.93
N GLU A 27 -1.29 18.52 -2.56
CA GLU A 27 -0.72 19.54 -3.43
C GLU A 27 -0.09 18.92 -4.68
N TYR A 28 -0.25 19.65 -5.78
CA TYR A 28 0.38 19.28 -7.05
C TYR A 28 1.83 19.82 -7.07
N PRO A 29 2.73 19.14 -7.79
CA PRO A 29 4.15 19.53 -7.85
C PRO A 29 4.38 20.90 -8.47
N GLU A 30 3.40 21.42 -9.18
CA GLU A 30 3.44 22.78 -9.78
C GLU A 30 3.30 23.90 -8.75
N GLY A 31 2.84 23.62 -7.53
CA GLY A 31 2.70 24.60 -6.45
C GLY A 31 4.06 24.98 -5.87
N PRO A 32 4.70 24.13 -5.08
CA PRO A 32 5.97 24.42 -4.43
C PRO A 32 7.16 24.51 -5.40
N THR A 33 8.05 25.47 -5.19
CA THR A 33 9.28 25.63 -5.98
C THR A 33 10.21 24.42 -5.87
N PHE A 34 10.22 23.77 -4.70
CA PHE A 34 10.97 22.55 -4.46
C PHE A 34 10.73 21.49 -5.55
N TRP A 35 9.46 21.20 -5.88
CA TRP A 35 9.11 20.16 -6.85
C TRP A 35 9.26 20.59 -8.31
N LYS A 36 9.23 21.89 -8.60
CA LYS A 36 9.40 22.38 -9.98
C LYS A 36 10.80 22.15 -10.53
N SER A 37 11.82 22.38 -9.72
CA SER A 37 13.21 22.33 -10.16
C SER A 37 14.21 21.91 -9.09
N GLY A 38 13.86 22.05 -7.83
CA GLY A 38 14.77 21.91 -6.71
C GLY A 38 15.01 20.48 -6.26
N TYR A 39 14.04 19.58 -6.41
CA TYR A 39 14.09 18.23 -5.83
C TYR A 39 15.21 17.32 -6.35
N LYS A 40 15.88 17.70 -7.44
CA LYS A 40 17.02 16.98 -8.02
C LYS A 40 18.38 17.46 -7.50
N SER A 41 18.42 18.57 -6.75
CA SER A 41 19.66 19.09 -6.18
C SER A 41 20.22 18.13 -5.12
N GLU A 42 21.52 18.22 -4.84
CA GLU A 42 22.15 17.39 -3.80
C GLU A 42 21.55 17.67 -2.41
N TYR A 43 21.28 18.94 -2.09
CA TYR A 43 20.60 19.32 -0.87
C TYR A 43 19.22 18.66 -0.73
N SER A 44 18.43 18.68 -1.78
CA SER A 44 17.08 18.09 -1.75
C SER A 44 17.11 16.57 -1.68
N LYS A 45 18.03 15.92 -2.39
CA LYS A 45 18.24 14.47 -2.27
C LYS A 45 18.69 14.09 -0.87
N PHE A 46 19.61 14.84 -0.29
CA PHE A 46 20.02 14.64 1.09
C PHE A 46 18.85 14.78 2.06
N PHE A 47 18.03 15.82 1.92
CA PHE A 47 16.86 16.02 2.78
C PHE A 47 15.85 14.87 2.64
N LEU A 48 15.49 14.47 1.41
CA LEU A 48 14.53 13.39 1.16
C LEU A 48 15.04 12.07 1.75
N ASN A 49 16.30 11.74 1.53
CA ASN A 49 16.94 10.55 2.09
C ASN A 49 16.96 10.61 3.62
N TRP A 50 17.43 11.71 4.19
CA TRP A 50 17.48 11.92 5.64
C TRP A 50 16.10 11.74 6.29
N TYR A 51 15.06 12.32 5.69
CA TYR A 51 13.70 12.20 6.24
C TYR A 51 13.18 10.76 6.17
N SER A 52 13.36 10.10 5.03
CA SER A 52 12.99 8.70 4.86
C SER A 52 13.74 7.78 5.84
N GLU A 53 15.04 7.94 5.96
CA GLU A 53 15.86 7.16 6.89
C GLU A 53 15.43 7.33 8.34
N LYS A 54 15.07 8.57 8.78
CA LYS A 54 14.57 8.78 10.14
C LYS A 54 13.26 8.06 10.44
N LEU A 55 12.37 7.93 9.46
CA LEU A 55 11.14 7.17 9.61
C LEU A 55 11.39 5.65 9.58
N ILE A 56 12.30 5.18 8.75
CA ILE A 56 12.72 3.78 8.71
C ILE A 56 13.41 3.40 10.02
N GLU A 57 14.29 4.25 10.56
CA GLU A 57 14.93 4.08 11.87
C GLU A 57 13.89 3.99 13.00
N HIS A 58 12.89 4.87 12.97
CA HIS A 58 11.78 4.81 13.92
C HIS A 58 11.01 3.48 13.81
N GLY A 59 10.67 3.05 12.59
CA GLY A 59 10.01 1.77 12.35
C GLY A 59 10.84 0.59 12.88
N ARG A 60 12.14 0.56 12.61
CA ARG A 60 13.06 -0.46 13.14
C ARG A 60 13.03 -0.52 14.67
N ASN A 61 13.18 0.61 15.33
CA ASN A 61 13.17 0.67 16.80
C ASN A 61 11.85 0.15 17.40
N VAL A 62 10.71 0.46 16.76
CA VAL A 62 9.40 -0.06 17.19
C VAL A 62 9.33 -1.58 17.03
N LEU A 63 9.83 -2.12 15.91
CA LEU A 63 9.83 -3.55 15.64
C LEU A 63 10.78 -4.33 16.55
N GLU A 64 11.93 -3.77 16.89
CA GLU A 64 12.84 -4.33 17.88
C GLU A 64 12.15 -4.50 19.26
N ILE A 65 11.47 -3.45 19.73
CA ILE A 65 10.70 -3.50 20.98
C ILE A 65 9.54 -4.51 20.86
N ALA A 66 8.85 -4.55 19.73
CA ALA A 66 7.77 -5.51 19.49
C ALA A 66 8.31 -6.95 19.50
N ARG A 67 9.48 -7.21 18.92
CA ARG A 67 10.11 -8.53 18.95
C ARG A 67 10.55 -8.94 20.35
N GLU A 68 11.04 -8.02 21.16
CA GLU A 68 11.35 -8.28 22.58
C GLU A 68 10.09 -8.66 23.37
N ALA A 69 8.98 -7.94 23.13
CA ALA A 69 7.70 -8.19 23.79
C ALA A 69 7.01 -9.49 23.31
N PHE A 70 7.21 -9.84 22.04
CA PHE A 70 6.54 -10.98 21.38
C PHE A 70 7.58 -11.88 20.66
N PRO A 71 8.47 -12.57 21.38
CA PRO A 71 9.63 -13.22 20.78
C PRO A 71 9.31 -14.39 19.83
N THR A 72 8.14 -15.01 19.97
CA THR A 72 7.72 -16.16 19.15
C THR A 72 6.50 -15.87 18.25
N THR A 73 5.93 -14.69 18.36
CA THR A 73 4.75 -14.31 17.57
C THR A 73 5.18 -13.81 16.19
N ARG A 74 4.49 -14.25 15.16
CA ARG A 74 4.62 -13.66 13.82
C ARG A 74 4.21 -12.19 13.88
N LEU A 75 5.06 -11.31 13.39
CA LEU A 75 4.80 -9.89 13.32
C LEU A 75 4.49 -9.48 11.88
N SER A 76 3.54 -8.57 11.74
CA SER A 76 3.21 -7.91 10.49
C SER A 76 3.15 -6.41 10.71
N ALA A 77 3.76 -5.65 9.81
CA ALA A 77 3.74 -4.20 9.85
C ALA A 77 2.95 -3.62 8.69
N LYS A 78 1.95 -2.83 9.03
CA LYS A 78 1.10 -2.18 8.07
C LYS A 78 1.71 -0.85 7.62
N ILE A 79 1.95 -0.76 6.33
CA ILE A 79 2.46 0.43 5.66
C ILE A 79 1.37 0.95 4.73
N SER A 80 1.05 2.22 4.87
CA SER A 80 0.10 2.89 3.95
C SER A 80 0.83 3.44 2.74
N GLY A 81 0.15 3.41 1.58
CA GLY A 81 0.63 4.03 0.35
C GLY A 81 -0.19 5.24 -0.06
N ILE A 82 0.40 6.08 -0.88
CA ILE A 82 -0.25 7.25 -1.48
C ILE A 82 -0.28 7.05 -2.98
N HIS A 83 -1.45 6.76 -3.55
CA HIS A 83 -1.59 6.43 -4.97
C HIS A 83 -1.84 7.64 -5.89
N TRP A 84 -2.28 8.79 -5.36
CA TRP A 84 -2.38 10.03 -6.14
C TRP A 84 -1.00 10.65 -6.35
N GLN A 85 -0.81 11.35 -7.44
CA GLN A 85 0.50 11.80 -7.94
C GLN A 85 1.50 10.67 -8.21
N TYR A 86 1.04 9.41 -8.24
CA TYR A 86 1.88 8.24 -8.51
C TYR A 86 2.52 8.32 -9.91
N LEU A 87 1.75 8.74 -10.91
CA LEU A 87 2.21 8.88 -12.30
C LEU A 87 3.10 10.12 -12.52
N ASN A 88 3.28 10.95 -11.51
CA ASN A 88 4.16 12.10 -11.57
C ASN A 88 5.58 11.72 -11.15
N ASN A 89 6.56 12.07 -11.99
CA ASN A 89 7.97 11.72 -11.75
C ASN A 89 8.55 12.27 -10.44
N THR A 90 7.91 13.28 -9.85
CA THR A 90 8.34 13.83 -8.56
C THR A 90 7.94 12.94 -7.38
N ARG A 91 6.84 12.18 -7.50
CA ARG A 91 6.26 11.40 -6.39
C ARG A 91 6.08 12.28 -5.13
N CYS A 92 5.71 13.54 -5.34
CA CYS A 92 5.68 14.57 -4.29
C CYS A 92 4.72 14.24 -3.15
N ALA A 93 3.57 13.60 -3.43
CA ALA A 93 2.62 13.20 -2.41
C ALA A 93 3.23 12.19 -1.43
N GLU A 94 3.96 11.21 -1.91
CA GLU A 94 4.65 10.21 -1.06
C GLU A 94 5.74 10.85 -0.21
N ALA A 95 6.49 11.81 -0.76
CA ALA A 95 7.53 12.52 -0.03
C ALA A 95 6.99 13.36 1.14
N THR A 96 5.74 13.83 1.08
CA THR A 96 5.10 14.50 2.24
C THR A 96 4.86 13.56 3.41
N ALA A 97 4.74 12.27 3.15
CA ALA A 97 4.66 11.21 4.17
C ALA A 97 6.04 10.64 4.54
N GLY A 98 7.12 11.21 4.02
CA GLY A 98 8.49 10.80 4.28
C GLY A 98 8.98 9.61 3.45
N LEU A 99 8.25 9.19 2.42
CA LEU A 99 8.72 8.17 1.51
C LEU A 99 9.55 8.82 0.40
N TYR A 100 10.80 8.46 0.32
CA TYR A 100 11.68 8.88 -0.77
C TYR A 100 11.63 7.88 -1.92
N ASN A 101 10.82 8.17 -2.94
CA ASN A 101 10.55 7.26 -4.06
C ASN A 101 10.65 7.97 -5.42
N THR A 102 11.67 8.80 -5.59
CA THR A 102 11.98 9.56 -6.81
C THR A 102 13.50 9.63 -7.00
N ASN A 103 13.97 10.26 -8.07
CA ASN A 103 15.41 10.34 -8.39
C ASN A 103 16.12 8.98 -8.55
N GLY A 104 15.39 7.92 -8.87
CA GLY A 104 15.92 6.56 -8.94
C GLY A 104 16.05 5.87 -7.58
N HIS A 105 15.49 6.43 -6.53
CA HIS A 105 15.44 5.83 -5.19
C HIS A 105 14.20 4.94 -5.05
N GLU A 106 14.36 3.78 -4.42
CA GLU A 106 13.32 2.75 -4.27
C GLU A 106 12.85 2.68 -2.80
N GLY A 107 12.04 3.64 -2.36
CA GLY A 107 11.64 3.78 -0.96
C GLY A 107 10.91 2.56 -0.38
N TYR A 108 10.03 1.91 -1.14
CA TYR A 108 9.35 0.69 -0.68
C TYR A 108 10.32 -0.49 -0.54
N SER A 109 11.34 -0.55 -1.38
CA SER A 109 12.41 -1.56 -1.28
C SER A 109 13.22 -1.41 0.01
N GLU A 110 13.48 -0.19 0.46
CA GLU A 110 14.16 0.07 1.73
C GLU A 110 13.30 -0.30 2.94
N ILE A 111 12.00 0.00 2.88
CA ILE A 111 11.04 -0.44 3.91
C ILE A 111 11.00 -1.97 3.95
N ALA A 112 10.87 -2.65 2.80
CA ALA A 112 10.85 -4.11 2.75
C ALA A 112 12.14 -4.72 3.32
N LYS A 113 13.31 -4.12 3.04
CA LYS A 113 14.58 -4.52 3.63
C LYS A 113 14.55 -4.40 5.16
N MET A 114 14.10 -3.29 5.70
CA MET A 114 13.99 -3.06 7.14
C MET A 114 13.03 -4.07 7.80
N LEU A 115 11.89 -4.38 7.16
CA LEU A 115 10.95 -5.39 7.65
C LEU A 115 11.61 -6.79 7.68
N LYS A 116 12.37 -7.14 6.63
CA LYS A 116 13.11 -8.40 6.56
C LYS A 116 14.15 -8.53 7.66
N GLU A 117 14.90 -7.47 7.94
CA GLU A 117 15.90 -7.42 9.02
C GLU A 117 15.28 -7.63 10.42
N ASN A 118 13.98 -7.34 10.56
CA ASN A 118 13.22 -7.50 11.82
C ASN A 118 12.26 -8.69 11.82
N ASP A 119 12.39 -9.62 10.86
CA ASP A 119 11.53 -10.81 10.75
C ASP A 119 10.03 -10.45 10.83
N THR A 120 9.61 -9.49 10.01
CA THR A 120 8.27 -8.90 10.02
C THR A 120 7.68 -8.91 8.63
N ASP A 121 6.43 -9.35 8.49
CA ASP A 121 5.72 -9.42 7.22
C ASP A 121 5.26 -8.02 6.76
N PHE A 122 5.08 -7.87 5.45
CA PHE A 122 4.72 -6.61 4.84
C PHE A 122 3.22 -6.57 4.53
N CYS A 123 2.44 -5.84 5.34
CA CYS A 123 1.04 -5.58 5.09
C CYS A 123 0.85 -4.23 4.37
N PHE A 124 0.07 -4.23 3.28
CA PHE A 124 -0.19 -3.03 2.49
C PHE A 124 -1.68 -2.77 2.29
N THR A 125 -2.05 -1.56 1.87
CA THR A 125 -3.44 -1.13 1.72
C THR A 125 -3.85 -1.02 0.24
N CYS A 126 -5.12 -0.71 -0.01
CA CYS A 126 -5.76 -0.43 -1.31
C CYS A 126 -5.72 -1.58 -2.34
N LEU A 127 -5.69 -2.82 -1.88
CA LEU A 127 -5.63 -3.98 -2.78
C LEU A 127 -6.89 -4.17 -3.63
N GLU A 128 -8.03 -3.64 -3.20
CA GLU A 128 -9.29 -3.68 -3.94
C GLU A 128 -9.40 -2.61 -5.03
N MET A 129 -8.44 -1.67 -5.05
CA MET A 129 -8.50 -0.54 -5.99
C MET A 129 -7.85 -0.92 -7.32
N LYS A 130 -8.51 -0.54 -8.41
CA LYS A 130 -8.07 -0.81 -9.77
C LYS A 130 -8.08 0.45 -10.62
N GLY A 131 -7.14 0.49 -11.57
CA GLY A 131 -7.06 1.53 -12.59
C GLY A 131 -6.36 2.80 -12.14
N HIS A 132 -6.34 3.75 -13.07
CA HIS A 132 -5.68 5.03 -12.91
C HIS A 132 -6.66 6.19 -13.16
N ASP A 133 -6.41 7.30 -12.47
CA ASP A 133 -7.11 8.56 -12.69
C ASP A 133 -6.13 9.62 -13.16
N LYS A 134 -6.39 10.17 -14.36
CA LYS A 134 -5.50 11.16 -14.99
C LYS A 134 -5.53 12.52 -14.29
N GLU A 135 -6.66 12.91 -13.71
CA GLU A 135 -6.82 14.21 -13.06
C GLU A 135 -5.96 14.29 -11.78
N SER A 136 -5.97 13.22 -10.99
CA SER A 136 -5.15 13.11 -9.78
C SER A 136 -3.76 12.50 -10.04
N ALA A 137 -3.44 12.15 -11.27
CA ALA A 137 -2.25 11.37 -11.63
C ALA A 137 -2.08 10.12 -10.76
N SER A 138 -3.22 9.49 -10.40
CA SER A 138 -3.28 8.35 -9.50
C SER A 138 -3.18 7.03 -10.26
N ASP A 139 -2.47 6.06 -9.68
CA ASP A 139 -2.47 4.67 -10.11
C ASP A 139 -2.27 3.75 -8.90
N SER A 140 -3.40 3.26 -8.36
CA SER A 140 -3.39 2.40 -7.18
C SER A 140 -2.89 1.00 -7.48
N GLU A 141 -3.19 0.46 -8.65
CA GLU A 141 -2.78 -0.90 -9.03
C GLU A 141 -1.26 -0.98 -9.23
N SER A 142 -0.68 -0.01 -9.95
CA SER A 142 0.78 0.06 -10.12
C SER A 142 1.52 0.28 -8.80
N LEU A 143 0.94 1.06 -7.89
CA LEU A 143 1.49 1.23 -6.54
C LEU A 143 1.52 -0.09 -5.77
N VAL A 144 0.40 -0.83 -5.73
CA VAL A 144 0.36 -2.14 -5.05
C VAL A 144 1.36 -3.10 -5.67
N TYR A 145 1.48 -3.10 -7.01
CA TYR A 145 2.45 -3.94 -7.71
C TYR A 145 3.91 -3.61 -7.33
N GLU A 146 4.26 -2.32 -7.25
CA GLU A 146 5.60 -1.86 -6.84
C GLU A 146 5.94 -2.36 -5.42
N VAL A 147 5.00 -2.23 -4.48
CA VAL A 147 5.19 -2.69 -3.10
C VAL A 147 5.28 -4.21 -3.03
N PHE A 148 4.43 -4.92 -3.75
CA PHE A 148 4.47 -6.37 -3.86
C PHE A 148 5.82 -6.86 -4.39
N GLN A 149 6.34 -6.24 -5.46
CA GLN A 149 7.67 -6.58 -5.98
C GLN A 149 8.78 -6.30 -4.96
N SER A 150 8.65 -5.23 -4.17
CA SER A 150 9.59 -4.92 -3.09
C SER A 150 9.57 -5.99 -1.98
N ALA A 151 8.39 -6.48 -1.61
CA ALA A 151 8.24 -7.60 -0.66
C ALA A 151 8.87 -8.89 -1.19
N LEU A 152 8.58 -9.24 -2.45
CA LEU A 152 9.15 -10.43 -3.11
C LEU A 152 10.68 -10.39 -3.20
N LYS A 153 11.25 -9.22 -3.51
CA LYS A 153 12.71 -9.00 -3.61
C LYS A 153 13.44 -9.42 -2.33
N TYR A 154 12.81 -9.26 -1.17
CA TYR A 154 13.37 -9.63 0.13
C TYR A 154 12.81 -10.93 0.71
N GLY A 155 11.96 -11.64 -0.03
CA GLY A 155 11.35 -12.89 0.41
C GLY A 155 10.47 -12.71 1.64
N LEU A 156 9.69 -11.63 1.68
CA LEU A 156 8.68 -11.37 2.70
C LEU A 156 7.35 -11.98 2.29
N ASN A 157 6.55 -12.39 3.28
CA ASN A 157 5.13 -12.56 3.05
C ASN A 157 4.52 -11.19 2.78
N PHE A 158 3.67 -11.14 1.75
CA PHE A 158 2.91 -9.95 1.41
C PHE A 158 1.47 -10.12 1.84
N GLU A 159 1.02 -9.21 2.67
CA GLU A 159 -0.33 -9.17 3.21
C GLU A 159 -1.04 -7.91 2.74
N GLY A 160 -2.36 -7.93 2.75
CA GLY A 160 -3.10 -6.79 2.27
C GLY A 160 -4.39 -6.50 3.00
N GLU A 161 -4.92 -5.31 2.72
CA GLU A 161 -6.23 -4.89 3.19
C GLU A 161 -6.91 -3.96 2.17
N ASN A 162 -8.24 -3.83 2.30
CA ASN A 162 -8.99 -2.85 1.53
C ASN A 162 -8.92 -1.45 2.19
N ALA A 163 -8.73 -0.41 1.36
CA ALA A 163 -8.69 0.97 1.82
C ALA A 163 -10.08 1.58 2.01
N ILE A 164 -11.04 1.23 1.17
CA ILE A 164 -12.37 1.86 1.12
C ILE A 164 -13.50 0.84 1.27
N LYS A 165 -14.74 1.36 1.49
CA LYS A 165 -15.95 0.54 1.61
C LYS A 165 -16.47 0.15 0.24
N ARG A 166 -15.87 -0.83 -0.39
CA ARG A 166 -16.33 -1.43 -1.63
C ARG A 166 -16.77 -2.87 -1.37
N TYR A 167 -17.99 -3.20 -1.80
CA TYR A 167 -18.61 -4.51 -1.66
C TYR A 167 -19.13 -5.00 -3.01
N ASP A 168 -18.51 -4.52 -4.08
CA ASP A 168 -18.80 -4.90 -5.45
C ASP A 168 -17.83 -5.98 -5.94
N TRP A 169 -18.30 -6.75 -6.91
CA TRP A 169 -17.55 -7.89 -7.43
C TRP A 169 -16.23 -7.49 -8.09
N ASP A 170 -16.14 -6.30 -8.70
CA ASP A 170 -14.88 -5.83 -9.30
C ASP A 170 -13.79 -5.60 -8.26
N ALA A 171 -14.16 -5.09 -7.06
CA ALA A 171 -13.24 -4.97 -5.95
C ALA A 171 -12.76 -6.33 -5.45
N TYR A 172 -13.66 -7.30 -5.35
CA TYR A 172 -13.31 -8.67 -4.96
C TYR A 172 -12.43 -9.36 -6.01
N LYS A 173 -12.76 -9.26 -7.30
CA LYS A 173 -11.92 -9.78 -8.39
C LYS A 173 -10.49 -9.21 -8.32
N GLN A 174 -10.33 -7.93 -7.99
CA GLN A 174 -8.99 -7.34 -7.88
C GLN A 174 -8.17 -7.95 -6.74
N VAL A 175 -8.78 -8.19 -5.59
CA VAL A 175 -8.11 -8.86 -4.46
C VAL A 175 -7.78 -10.32 -4.81
N LEU A 176 -8.71 -11.05 -5.44
CA LEU A 176 -8.49 -12.42 -5.91
C LEU A 176 -7.34 -12.50 -6.93
N ASN A 177 -7.21 -11.50 -7.81
CA ASN A 177 -6.08 -11.40 -8.72
C ASN A 177 -4.73 -11.22 -7.98
N TRP A 178 -4.70 -10.52 -6.84
CA TRP A 178 -3.51 -10.48 -5.99
C TRP A 178 -3.27 -11.82 -5.28
N ALA A 179 -4.32 -12.51 -4.86
CA ALA A 179 -4.21 -13.83 -4.26
C ALA A 179 -3.57 -14.83 -5.23
N SER A 180 -3.98 -14.87 -6.49
CA SER A 180 -3.38 -15.73 -7.52
C SER A 180 -1.92 -15.39 -7.84
N LYS A 181 -1.47 -14.17 -7.52
CA LYS A 181 -0.08 -13.72 -7.69
C LYS A 181 0.81 -13.96 -6.46
N GLY A 182 0.24 -14.43 -5.35
CA GLY A 182 1.00 -14.75 -4.14
C GLY A 182 0.77 -13.82 -2.96
N LEU A 183 -0.37 -13.11 -2.88
CA LEU A 183 -0.84 -12.48 -1.66
C LEU A 183 -1.05 -13.58 -0.58
N ASN A 184 -0.39 -13.43 0.56
CA ASN A 184 -0.42 -14.47 1.61
C ASN A 184 -1.64 -14.35 2.52
N GLU A 185 -2.02 -13.14 2.89
CA GLU A 185 -3.17 -12.87 3.76
C GLU A 185 -3.90 -11.60 3.32
N PHE A 186 -5.22 -11.57 3.53
CA PHE A 186 -6.04 -10.39 3.27
C PHE A 186 -6.95 -10.07 4.46
N THR A 187 -6.85 -8.86 4.98
CA THR A 187 -7.71 -8.35 6.04
C THR A 187 -8.84 -7.53 5.44
N PHE A 188 -10.06 -8.03 5.50
CA PHE A 188 -11.23 -7.29 5.05
C PHE A 188 -11.69 -6.30 6.11
N LEU A 189 -11.49 -5.02 5.83
CA LEU A 189 -11.85 -3.92 6.71
C LEU A 189 -13.22 -3.35 6.40
N ARG A 190 -13.76 -2.59 7.38
CA ARG A 190 -14.98 -1.78 7.23
C ARG A 190 -16.24 -2.60 6.96
N MET A 191 -16.36 -3.74 7.59
CA MET A 191 -17.62 -4.49 7.62
C MET A 191 -18.72 -3.62 8.25
N THR A 192 -19.79 -3.38 7.51
CA THR A 192 -20.88 -2.48 7.91
C THR A 192 -22.23 -3.17 7.75
N GLY A 193 -23.29 -2.58 8.31
CA GLY A 193 -24.66 -3.05 8.10
C GLY A 193 -25.00 -3.22 6.62
N LYS A 194 -24.53 -2.32 5.75
CA LYS A 194 -24.76 -2.46 4.29
C LYS A 194 -24.24 -3.79 3.73
N LEU A 195 -23.08 -4.27 4.21
CA LEU A 195 -22.55 -5.57 3.80
C LEU A 195 -23.41 -6.73 4.31
N MET A 196 -23.89 -6.64 5.57
CA MET A 196 -24.56 -7.75 6.26
C MET A 196 -26.06 -7.80 5.99
N ASP A 197 -26.70 -6.64 5.78
CA ASP A 197 -28.16 -6.51 5.68
C ASP A 197 -28.65 -6.63 4.22
N ASP A 198 -27.77 -6.38 3.23
CA ASP A 198 -28.09 -6.55 1.82
C ASP A 198 -27.73 -7.97 1.36
N HIS A 199 -28.75 -8.73 0.99
CA HIS A 199 -28.61 -10.15 0.64
C HIS A 199 -27.62 -10.39 -0.52
N ARG A 200 -27.65 -9.55 -1.56
CA ARG A 200 -26.75 -9.69 -2.72
C ARG A 200 -25.32 -9.41 -2.33
N THR A 201 -25.10 -8.30 -1.64
CA THR A 201 -23.77 -7.92 -1.16
C THR A 201 -23.17 -8.99 -0.25
N TRP A 202 -23.99 -9.59 0.62
CA TRP A 202 -23.57 -10.69 1.49
C TRP A 202 -23.21 -11.95 0.71
N LYS A 203 -24.03 -12.33 -0.29
CA LYS A 203 -23.76 -13.49 -1.17
C LYS A 203 -22.42 -13.33 -1.89
N ASP A 204 -22.18 -12.15 -2.48
CA ASP A 204 -20.91 -11.85 -3.16
C ASP A 204 -19.71 -11.91 -2.21
N PHE A 205 -19.87 -11.41 -0.99
CA PHE A 205 -18.83 -11.48 0.04
C PHE A 205 -18.53 -12.93 0.46
N VAL A 206 -19.55 -13.76 0.63
CA VAL A 206 -19.38 -15.18 0.96
C VAL A 206 -18.69 -15.92 -0.21
N LYS A 207 -19.08 -15.65 -1.47
CA LYS A 207 -18.39 -16.18 -2.65
C LYS A 207 -16.93 -15.75 -2.66
N PHE A 208 -16.64 -14.47 -2.44
CA PHE A 208 -15.27 -13.93 -2.34
C PHE A 208 -14.44 -14.66 -1.28
N THR A 209 -14.96 -14.79 -0.06
CA THR A 209 -14.21 -15.44 1.04
C THR A 209 -13.93 -16.92 0.74
N LYS A 210 -14.85 -17.63 0.10
CA LYS A 210 -14.64 -19.00 -0.35
C LYS A 210 -13.51 -19.08 -1.37
N MET A 211 -13.53 -18.24 -2.40
CA MET A 211 -12.50 -18.23 -3.43
C MET A 211 -11.13 -17.81 -2.87
N MET A 212 -11.07 -16.88 -1.92
CA MET A 212 -9.82 -16.56 -1.21
C MET A 212 -9.25 -17.76 -0.47
N HIS A 213 -10.10 -18.60 0.10
CA HIS A 213 -9.69 -19.81 0.81
C HIS A 213 -9.19 -20.91 -0.14
N GLU A 214 -9.72 -20.96 -1.34
CA GLU A 214 -9.36 -21.91 -2.40
C GLU A 214 -8.13 -21.48 -3.23
N GLY A 215 -7.54 -20.32 -2.95
CA GLY A 215 -6.28 -19.86 -3.55
C GLY A 215 -6.42 -18.81 -4.65
N GLY A 216 -7.55 -18.12 -4.76
CA GLY A 216 -7.74 -17.01 -5.67
C GLY A 216 -8.67 -17.31 -6.85
N TYR A 217 -8.56 -16.52 -7.91
CA TYR A 217 -9.45 -16.51 -9.06
C TYR A 217 -8.82 -17.26 -10.25
N GLU A 218 -9.45 -18.32 -10.73
CA GLU A 218 -9.31 -18.80 -12.10
C GLU A 218 -10.44 -18.14 -12.93
N GLU A 219 -10.13 -17.50 -14.05
CA GLU A 219 -11.14 -17.00 -14.99
C GLU A 219 -11.90 -18.20 -15.55
N GLU A 220 -13.03 -18.54 -14.91
CA GLU A 220 -14.05 -19.38 -15.53
C GLU A 220 -14.90 -18.46 -16.42
N ASP A 221 -15.18 -18.91 -17.63
CA ASP A 221 -16.05 -18.20 -18.58
C ASP A 221 -17.40 -17.89 -17.93
N ASP A 222 -17.86 -16.64 -18.05
CA ASP A 222 -19.07 -16.09 -17.40
C ASP A 222 -20.40 -16.78 -17.80
N ASP A 223 -20.36 -17.90 -18.53
CA ASP A 223 -21.53 -18.56 -19.11
C ASP A 223 -22.27 -19.53 -18.13
N GLU A 224 -21.71 -19.82 -16.94
CA GLU A 224 -22.35 -20.76 -15.98
C GLU A 224 -23.20 -20.09 -14.89
N GLU A 225 -23.25 -18.74 -14.79
CA GLU A 225 -23.98 -18.06 -13.70
C GLU A 225 -25.52 -18.15 -13.80
N GLU A 226 -26.10 -18.46 -14.98
CA GLU A 226 -27.55 -18.53 -15.13
C GLU A 226 -28.16 -19.84 -14.58
N GLU A 227 -27.43 -20.97 -14.56
CA GLU A 227 -27.98 -22.24 -14.08
C GLU A 227 -27.96 -22.43 -12.55
N GLU A 228 -27.08 -21.72 -11.80
CA GLU A 228 -27.07 -21.81 -10.33
C GLU A 228 -28.18 -20.98 -9.66
N GLU A 229 -28.69 -19.92 -10.27
CA GLU A 229 -29.78 -19.13 -9.69
C GLU A 229 -31.13 -19.89 -9.62
N GLU A 230 -31.39 -20.81 -10.55
CA GLU A 230 -32.62 -21.65 -10.52
C GLU A 230 -32.58 -22.65 -9.38
N ASN A 231 -31.44 -23.26 -9.08
CA ASN A 231 -31.31 -24.27 -8.02
C ASN A 231 -31.37 -23.72 -6.60
N TYR A 232 -30.94 -22.47 -6.37
CA TYR A 232 -31.01 -21.84 -5.03
C TYR A 232 -32.43 -21.41 -4.65
N ASN A 233 -33.26 -21.02 -5.62
CA ASN A 233 -34.65 -20.62 -5.38
C ASN A 233 -35.54 -21.83 -5.03
N GLU A 234 -35.23 -23.02 -5.49
CA GLU A 234 -35.95 -24.25 -5.11
C GLU A 234 -35.65 -24.73 -3.68
N LEU A 235 -34.43 -24.44 -3.15
CA LEU A 235 -34.06 -24.85 -1.78
C LEU A 235 -34.68 -23.97 -0.67
N ILE A 236 -35.05 -22.73 -0.97
CA ILE A 236 -35.66 -21.80 0.02
C ILE A 236 -37.17 -22.06 0.20
N ILE A 237 -37.82 -22.78 -0.71
CA ILE A 237 -39.25 -23.12 -0.64
C ILE A 237 -39.54 -24.34 0.24
N LEU A 238 -38.54 -25.06 0.72
CA LEU A 238 -38.67 -26.30 1.50
C LEU A 238 -38.34 -26.19 3.01
N TYR A 239 -38.24 -24.98 3.58
CA TYR A 239 -38.11 -24.80 5.03
C TYR A 239 -39.09 -23.75 5.54
#